data_f9b18c076de13558421c0a82dd10be91
#
_entry.id   f9b18c076de13558421c0a82dd10be91
#
_cell.length_a   1.000
_cell.length_b   1.000
_cell.length_c   1.000
_cell.angle_alpha   90.00
_cell.angle_beta   90.00
_cell.angle_gamma   90.00
#
_symmetry.space_group_name_H-M   'P 1'
#
loop_
_entity.id
_entity.type
_entity.pdbx_description
1 polymer ?
#
loop_
_entity_poly.entity_id
_entity_poly.type
_entity_poly.pdbx_seq_one_letter_code
_entity_poly.pdbx_strand_id
1 'polypeptide(L)'
;MVLTGRLIQTSGLACAETLYVIYVTKHLPEKDQKTYLGFSTSAFQLAMLLGVLTSGVVATYISWTAMFLVALILVLTIPVIVRTVPAEETTQAHVDVLGLFFIAVFSSSLIIFVGNFAWLPAVVALVGIALFIWHIHAHGETIVQPEFFHNGRYVTTLLVVLVVYSTQLGLSAVVIPGAVQYVHHQTLATASFLIVPGYAVGAIVGALSGQIGKRLTSRRAILTALGLILVALVLTACLISQNTWVLVIAMMLFSAGFAMMYAPLVNTAIADIPAQKTGIAIGFYNLTINLAIPLGIAYSSKLADSRIHLLGGTGVAATYSSILWVLAIIAAAGIVIFL
;
A
#
# COMPACT_ATOMS: atom_id res chain seq x y z
N MET A 1 -2.14 -1.64 -26.63
CA MET A 1 -2.13 -0.20 -26.30
C MET A 1 -2.48 0.10 -24.83
N VAL A 2 -3.56 -0.44 -24.26
CA VAL A 2 -3.93 -0.17 -22.84
C VAL A 2 -2.84 -0.63 -21.87
N LEU A 3 -2.28 -1.83 -22.03
CA LEU A 3 -1.22 -2.36 -21.17
C LEU A 3 0.04 -1.47 -21.21
N THR A 4 0.46 -1.07 -22.40
CA THR A 4 1.64 -0.19 -22.56
C THR A 4 1.42 1.17 -21.89
N GLY A 5 0.23 1.76 -22.08
CA GLY A 5 -0.13 3.02 -21.39
C GLY A 5 -0.12 2.88 -19.86
N ARG A 6 -0.60 1.75 -19.35
CA ARG A 6 -0.58 1.45 -17.90
C ARG A 6 0.84 1.27 -17.37
N LEU A 7 1.72 0.61 -18.11
CA LEU A 7 3.13 0.48 -17.72
C LEU A 7 3.81 1.84 -17.62
N ILE A 8 3.62 2.71 -18.59
CA ILE A 8 4.18 4.07 -18.57
C ILE A 8 3.61 4.88 -17.41
N GLN A 9 2.28 4.86 -17.22
CA GLN A 9 1.60 5.56 -16.12
C GLN A 9 2.10 5.10 -14.75
N THR A 10 2.17 3.78 -14.54
CA THR A 10 2.59 3.21 -13.24
C THR A 10 4.06 3.50 -12.97
N SER A 11 4.93 3.43 -13.99
CA SER A 11 6.35 3.77 -13.84
C SER A 11 6.52 5.25 -13.45
N GLY A 12 5.79 6.16 -14.09
CA GLY A 12 5.82 7.59 -13.74
C GLY A 12 5.33 7.85 -12.31
N LEU A 13 4.25 7.18 -11.89
CA LEU A 13 3.72 7.30 -10.53
C LEU A 13 4.73 6.80 -9.49
N ALA A 14 5.31 5.62 -9.69
CA ALA A 14 6.30 5.04 -8.80
C ALA A 14 7.55 5.91 -8.67
N CYS A 15 8.02 6.49 -9.78
CA CYS A 15 9.13 7.44 -9.77
C CYS A 15 8.77 8.70 -8.95
N ALA A 16 7.62 9.31 -9.20
CA ALA A 16 7.20 10.54 -8.52
C ALA A 16 7.06 10.32 -7.00
N GLU A 17 6.41 9.22 -6.59
CA GLU A 17 6.26 8.86 -5.18
C GLU A 17 7.60 8.65 -4.49
N THR A 18 8.48 7.85 -5.10
CA THR A 18 9.78 7.54 -4.52
C THR A 18 10.68 8.77 -4.44
N LEU A 19 10.73 9.57 -5.50
CA LEU A 19 11.52 10.82 -5.54
C LEU A 19 11.03 11.82 -4.49
N TYR A 20 9.72 11.94 -4.28
CA TYR A 20 9.19 12.81 -3.22
C TYR A 20 9.70 12.39 -1.84
N VAL A 21 9.63 11.11 -1.50
CA VAL A 21 10.08 10.60 -0.20
C VAL A 21 11.59 10.80 -0.04
N ILE A 22 12.38 10.53 -1.09
CA ILE A 22 13.84 10.76 -1.08
C ILE A 22 14.14 12.25 -0.87
N TYR A 23 13.45 13.14 -1.58
CA TYR A 23 13.65 14.59 -1.47
C TYR A 23 13.35 15.07 -0.04
N VAL A 24 12.23 14.65 0.54
CA VAL A 24 11.85 15.00 1.91
C VAL A 24 12.88 14.52 2.92
N THR A 25 13.34 13.28 2.79
CA THR A 25 14.26 12.67 3.76
C THR A 25 15.69 13.18 3.62
N LYS A 26 16.10 13.62 2.43
CA LYS A 26 17.44 14.12 2.15
C LYS A 26 17.60 15.62 2.49
N HIS A 27 16.59 16.45 2.20
CA HIS A 27 16.71 17.90 2.24
C HIS A 27 16.02 18.55 3.44
N LEU A 28 15.09 17.86 4.12
CA LEU A 28 14.37 18.43 5.24
C LEU A 28 14.92 17.95 6.59
N PRO A 29 14.94 18.84 7.61
CA PRO A 29 15.29 18.45 8.97
C PRO A 29 14.34 17.34 9.49
N GLU A 30 14.84 16.42 10.30
CA GLU A 30 14.06 15.29 10.86
C GLU A 30 12.74 15.72 11.53
N LYS A 31 12.75 16.89 12.19
CA LYS A 31 11.56 17.47 12.86
C LYS A 31 10.40 17.73 11.89
N ASP A 32 10.71 18.06 10.63
CA ASP A 32 9.73 18.45 9.61
C ASP A 32 9.35 17.27 8.69
N GLN A 33 10.22 16.26 8.57
CA GLN A 33 10.01 15.10 7.69
C GLN A 33 8.66 14.41 7.92
N LYS A 34 8.26 14.21 9.20
CA LYS A 34 6.97 13.58 9.53
C LYS A 34 5.78 14.37 8.99
N THR A 35 5.87 15.68 8.96
CA THR A 35 4.82 16.55 8.43
C THR A 35 4.69 16.40 6.92
N TYR A 36 5.81 16.48 6.20
CA TYR A 36 5.78 16.38 4.74
C TYR A 36 5.47 14.96 4.25
N LEU A 37 6.00 13.92 4.89
CA LEU A 37 5.59 12.54 4.61
C LEU A 37 4.09 12.31 4.89
N GLY A 38 3.56 12.96 5.92
CA GLY A 38 2.12 12.96 6.21
C GLY A 38 1.30 13.64 5.13
N PHE A 39 1.81 14.72 4.52
CA PHE A 39 1.14 15.37 3.38
C PHE A 39 1.10 14.48 2.15
N SER A 40 2.12 13.66 1.90
CA SER A 40 2.08 12.63 0.85
C SER A 40 0.94 11.65 1.08
N THR A 41 0.81 11.13 2.30
CA THR A 41 -0.28 10.23 2.67
C THR A 41 -1.64 10.91 2.54
N SER A 42 -1.76 12.17 2.97
CA SER A 42 -2.98 12.96 2.82
C SER A 42 -3.37 13.13 1.35
N ALA A 43 -2.41 13.48 0.50
CA ALA A 43 -2.63 13.62 -0.94
C ALA A 43 -3.07 12.29 -1.59
N PHE A 44 -2.45 11.17 -1.19
CA PHE A 44 -2.85 9.83 -1.64
C PHE A 44 -4.31 9.51 -1.25
N GLN A 45 -4.68 9.75 0.00
CA GLN A 45 -6.04 9.50 0.48
C GLN A 45 -7.08 10.42 -0.20
N LEU A 46 -6.73 11.70 -0.44
CA LEU A 46 -7.56 12.62 -1.21
C LEU A 46 -7.71 12.17 -2.67
N ALA A 47 -6.64 11.68 -3.28
CA ALA A 47 -6.70 11.15 -4.63
C ALA A 47 -7.62 9.91 -4.72
N MET A 48 -7.54 9.01 -3.73
CA MET A 48 -8.46 7.86 -3.63
C MET A 48 -9.91 8.31 -3.45
N LEU A 49 -10.17 9.28 -2.58
CA LEU A 49 -11.49 9.87 -2.38
C LEU A 49 -12.04 10.47 -3.68
N LEU A 50 -11.27 11.33 -4.33
CA LEU A 50 -11.66 11.97 -5.58
C LEU A 50 -11.83 10.93 -6.70
N GLY A 51 -10.96 9.91 -6.77
CA GLY A 51 -11.06 8.82 -7.72
C GLY A 51 -12.37 8.05 -7.59
N VAL A 52 -12.77 7.72 -6.35
CA VAL A 52 -14.03 7.03 -6.08
C VAL A 52 -15.25 7.91 -6.46
N LEU A 53 -15.24 9.19 -6.10
CA LEU A 53 -16.34 10.11 -6.43
C LEU A 53 -16.43 10.38 -7.92
N THR A 54 -15.31 10.63 -8.59
CA THR A 54 -15.29 10.96 -10.02
C THR A 54 -15.56 9.76 -10.91
N SER A 55 -15.12 8.55 -10.50
CA SER A 55 -15.30 7.34 -11.29
C SER A 55 -16.78 7.05 -11.56
N GLY A 56 -17.63 7.17 -10.55
CA GLY A 56 -19.08 6.98 -10.69
C GLY A 56 -19.72 7.98 -11.65
N VAL A 57 -19.37 9.25 -11.53
CA VAL A 57 -19.93 10.32 -12.37
C VAL A 57 -19.40 10.24 -13.80
N VAL A 58 -18.09 10.15 -13.97
CA VAL A 58 -17.45 10.16 -15.30
C VAL A 58 -17.81 8.90 -16.10
N ALA A 59 -17.81 7.73 -15.45
CA ALA A 59 -18.17 6.49 -16.14
C ALA A 59 -19.65 6.44 -16.54
N THR A 60 -20.53 7.06 -15.75
CA THR A 60 -21.98 7.04 -16.01
C THR A 60 -22.42 8.10 -17.03
N TYR A 61 -21.89 9.32 -16.93
CA TYR A 61 -22.41 10.46 -17.69
C TYR A 61 -21.53 10.87 -18.90
N ILE A 62 -20.26 10.44 -18.94
CA ILE A 62 -19.35 10.83 -20.03
C ILE A 62 -18.87 9.57 -20.77
N SER A 63 -17.87 8.87 -20.25
CA SER A 63 -17.41 7.57 -20.72
C SER A 63 -16.33 7.05 -19.79
N TRP A 64 -16.12 5.74 -19.76
CA TRP A 64 -15.01 5.12 -19.00
C TRP A 64 -13.63 5.57 -19.51
N THR A 65 -13.49 5.89 -20.80
CA THR A 65 -12.26 6.39 -21.39
C THR A 65 -11.90 7.81 -20.93
N ALA A 66 -12.91 8.63 -20.64
CA ALA A 66 -12.70 10.00 -20.13
C ALA A 66 -12.03 10.00 -18.74
N MET A 67 -12.11 8.90 -17.98
CA MET A 67 -11.39 8.77 -16.70
C MET A 67 -9.87 8.89 -16.86
N PHE A 68 -9.32 8.47 -18.00
CA PHE A 68 -7.89 8.63 -18.29
C PHE A 68 -7.51 10.08 -18.59
N LEU A 69 -8.45 10.89 -19.09
CA LEU A 69 -8.21 12.31 -19.38
C LEU A 69 -8.05 13.13 -18.10
N VAL A 70 -8.66 12.70 -17.00
CA VAL A 70 -8.49 13.36 -15.69
C VAL A 70 -7.01 13.36 -15.29
N ALA A 71 -6.26 12.31 -15.61
CA ALA A 71 -4.83 12.25 -15.33
C ALA A 71 -4.00 13.30 -16.10
N LEU A 72 -4.49 13.82 -17.24
CA LEU A 72 -3.81 14.87 -18.00
C LEU A 72 -3.73 16.20 -17.24
N ILE A 73 -4.58 16.42 -16.24
CA ILE A 73 -4.49 17.59 -15.36
C ILE A 73 -3.11 17.66 -14.70
N LEU A 74 -2.47 16.52 -14.44
CA LEU A 74 -1.12 16.47 -13.88
C LEU A 74 -0.06 17.10 -14.80
N VAL A 75 -0.29 17.15 -16.11
CA VAL A 75 0.63 17.81 -17.05
C VAL A 75 0.74 19.32 -16.74
N LEU A 76 -0.31 19.94 -16.20
CA LEU A 76 -0.30 21.33 -15.79
C LEU A 76 0.65 21.59 -14.60
N THR A 77 1.02 20.58 -13.85
CA THR A 77 1.96 20.71 -12.72
C THR A 77 3.42 20.71 -13.19
N ILE A 78 3.72 20.21 -14.38
CA ILE A 78 5.09 20.09 -14.91
C ILE A 78 5.83 21.44 -14.93
N PRO A 79 5.25 22.55 -15.49
CA PRO A 79 5.93 23.85 -15.49
C PRO A 79 6.26 24.38 -14.08
N VAL A 80 5.40 24.07 -13.10
CA VAL A 80 5.61 24.47 -11.71
C VAL A 80 6.77 23.68 -11.12
N ILE A 81 6.78 22.36 -11.31
CA ILE A 81 7.85 21.47 -10.81
C ILE A 81 9.19 21.87 -11.41
N VAL A 82 9.28 22.06 -12.73
CA VAL A 82 10.53 22.43 -13.42
C VAL A 82 11.07 23.76 -12.94
N ARG A 83 10.23 24.72 -12.54
CA ARG A 83 10.64 26.04 -12.05
C ARG A 83 11.01 26.06 -10.56
N THR A 84 10.45 25.16 -9.76
CA THR A 84 10.55 25.22 -8.30
C THR A 84 11.52 24.20 -7.72
N VAL A 85 11.70 23.05 -8.38
CA VAL A 85 12.63 22.02 -7.92
C VAL A 85 14.05 22.35 -8.41
N PRO A 86 15.02 22.51 -7.50
CA PRO A 86 16.40 22.79 -7.89
C PRO A 86 16.97 21.61 -8.67
N ALA A 87 17.80 21.91 -9.68
CA ALA A 87 18.53 20.88 -10.40
C ALA A 87 19.57 20.25 -9.45
N GLU A 88 19.52 18.94 -9.28
CA GLU A 88 20.59 18.21 -8.59
C GLU A 88 21.69 17.83 -9.58
N GLU A 89 22.94 17.75 -9.09
CA GLU A 89 24.05 17.23 -9.87
C GLU A 89 23.77 15.76 -10.22
N THR A 90 23.82 15.46 -11.52
CA THR A 90 23.64 14.09 -12.01
C THR A 90 24.86 13.26 -11.67
N THR A 91 24.76 12.37 -10.72
CA THR A 91 25.73 11.28 -10.54
C THR A 91 25.39 10.15 -11.50
N GLN A 92 26.41 9.62 -12.19
CA GLN A 92 26.22 8.41 -13.01
C GLN A 92 25.88 7.24 -12.07
N ALA A 93 24.59 6.89 -12.03
CA ALA A 93 24.13 5.73 -11.28
C ALA A 93 24.05 4.51 -12.22
N HIS A 94 24.64 3.42 -11.81
CA HIS A 94 24.49 2.15 -12.53
C HIS A 94 23.07 1.60 -12.24
N VAL A 95 22.30 1.35 -13.30
CA VAL A 95 20.96 0.76 -13.16
C VAL A 95 21.10 -0.77 -13.28
N ASP A 96 20.80 -1.47 -12.22
CA ASP A 96 20.78 -2.94 -12.18
C ASP A 96 19.53 -3.49 -12.89
N VAL A 97 19.57 -3.50 -14.23
CA VAL A 97 18.45 -3.96 -15.07
C VAL A 97 18.14 -5.44 -14.82
N LEU A 98 19.16 -6.26 -14.57
CA LEU A 98 18.99 -7.70 -14.37
C LEU A 98 18.34 -8.00 -13.02
N GLY A 99 18.76 -7.31 -11.95
CA GLY A 99 18.13 -7.41 -10.64
C GLY A 99 16.67 -6.96 -10.65
N LEU A 100 16.37 -5.85 -11.34
CA LEU A 100 14.99 -5.39 -11.56
C LEU A 100 14.14 -6.41 -12.31
N PHE A 101 14.70 -7.05 -13.32
CA PHE A 101 14.02 -8.11 -14.07
C PHE A 101 13.67 -9.30 -13.17
N PHE A 102 14.60 -9.79 -12.36
CA PHE A 102 14.34 -10.90 -11.44
C PHE A 102 13.28 -10.55 -10.39
N ILE A 103 13.30 -9.32 -9.84
CA ILE A 103 12.26 -8.84 -8.94
C ILE A 103 10.90 -8.80 -9.64
N ALA A 104 10.83 -8.33 -10.88
CA ALA A 104 9.59 -8.26 -11.65
C ALA A 104 9.03 -9.66 -11.92
N VAL A 105 9.87 -10.63 -12.30
CA VAL A 105 9.48 -12.02 -12.49
C VAL A 105 8.98 -12.64 -11.19
N PHE A 106 9.74 -12.48 -10.11
CA PHE A 106 9.34 -12.97 -8.78
C PHE A 106 7.99 -12.40 -8.34
N SER A 107 7.86 -11.06 -8.36
CA SER A 107 6.65 -10.36 -7.87
C SER A 107 5.40 -10.73 -8.67
N SER A 108 5.52 -10.72 -10.01
CA SER A 108 4.39 -11.07 -10.89
C SER A 108 3.96 -12.53 -10.70
N SER A 109 4.92 -13.45 -10.64
CA SER A 109 4.65 -14.87 -10.48
C SER A 109 4.07 -15.18 -9.09
N LEU A 110 4.54 -14.49 -8.04
CA LEU A 110 4.01 -14.63 -6.69
C LEU A 110 2.54 -14.18 -6.61
N ILE A 111 2.19 -13.04 -7.22
CA ILE A 111 0.80 -12.54 -7.26
C ILE A 111 -0.09 -13.53 -8.01
N ILE A 112 0.35 -14.05 -9.16
CA ILE A 112 -0.41 -15.03 -9.95
C ILE A 112 -0.56 -16.34 -9.17
N PHE A 113 0.47 -16.81 -8.48
CA PHE A 113 0.40 -17.98 -7.61
C PHE A 113 -0.64 -17.80 -6.51
N VAL A 114 -0.58 -16.71 -5.77
CA VAL A 114 -1.49 -16.45 -4.67
C VAL A 114 -2.95 -16.32 -5.14
N GLY A 115 -3.19 -15.75 -6.32
CA GLY A 115 -4.53 -15.63 -6.89
C GLY A 115 -5.11 -16.93 -7.44
N ASN A 116 -4.29 -17.86 -7.93
CA ASN A 116 -4.75 -19.06 -8.62
C ASN A 116 -4.38 -20.38 -7.93
N PHE A 117 -3.40 -20.36 -7.02
CA PHE A 117 -2.76 -21.54 -6.42
C PHE A 117 -2.22 -22.55 -7.45
N ALA A 118 -1.78 -22.05 -8.62
CA ALA A 118 -1.20 -22.87 -9.66
C ALA A 118 0.29 -23.14 -9.36
N TRP A 119 0.75 -24.39 -9.53
CA TRP A 119 2.10 -24.79 -9.19
C TRP A 119 3.19 -24.11 -10.07
N LEU A 120 2.90 -23.87 -11.36
CA LEU A 120 3.86 -23.28 -12.28
C LEU A 120 4.29 -21.85 -11.90
N PRO A 121 3.38 -20.89 -11.61
CA PRO A 121 3.78 -19.60 -11.06
C PRO A 121 4.54 -19.71 -9.72
N ALA A 122 4.24 -20.69 -8.86
CA ALA A 122 5.00 -20.90 -7.64
C ALA A 122 6.47 -21.24 -7.92
N VAL A 123 6.72 -22.16 -8.86
CA VAL A 123 8.07 -22.53 -9.28
C VAL A 123 8.80 -21.34 -9.90
N VAL A 124 8.14 -20.58 -10.79
CA VAL A 124 8.73 -19.39 -11.41
C VAL A 124 9.06 -18.33 -10.36
N ALA A 125 8.21 -18.12 -9.35
CA ALA A 125 8.49 -17.22 -8.25
C ALA A 125 9.71 -17.67 -7.43
N LEU A 126 9.79 -18.96 -7.08
CA LEU A 126 10.95 -19.53 -6.36
C LEU A 126 12.25 -19.40 -7.16
N VAL A 127 12.21 -19.68 -8.46
CA VAL A 127 13.37 -19.49 -9.34
C VAL A 127 13.75 -18.02 -9.45
N GLY A 128 12.76 -17.12 -9.61
CA GLY A 128 12.99 -15.67 -9.69
C GLY A 128 13.67 -15.11 -8.46
N ILE A 129 13.19 -15.48 -7.26
CA ILE A 129 13.81 -15.02 -6.00
C ILE A 129 15.20 -15.66 -5.79
N ALA A 130 15.39 -16.92 -6.15
CA ALA A 130 16.68 -17.58 -6.05
C ALA A 130 17.72 -16.93 -6.98
N LEU A 131 17.34 -16.62 -8.22
CA LEU A 131 18.18 -15.90 -9.17
C LEU A 131 18.49 -14.46 -8.69
N PHE A 132 17.53 -13.78 -8.08
CA PHE A 132 17.76 -12.47 -7.49
C PHE A 132 18.76 -12.55 -6.33
N ILE A 133 18.58 -13.51 -5.41
CA ILE A 133 19.52 -13.71 -4.29
C ILE A 133 20.92 -14.06 -4.81
N TRP A 134 21.02 -14.94 -5.79
CA TRP A 134 22.29 -15.25 -6.43
C TRP A 134 22.94 -14.01 -7.05
N HIS A 135 22.17 -13.22 -7.79
CA HIS A 135 22.62 -12.00 -8.46
C HIS A 135 23.20 -10.98 -7.49
N ILE A 136 22.52 -10.70 -6.37
CA ILE A 136 23.00 -9.73 -5.37
C ILE A 136 24.26 -10.19 -4.61
N HIS A 137 24.54 -11.50 -4.57
CA HIS A 137 25.77 -12.03 -3.97
C HIS A 137 26.92 -12.14 -4.99
N ALA A 138 26.60 -12.33 -6.26
CA ALA A 138 27.58 -12.48 -7.32
C ALA A 138 28.13 -11.15 -7.87
N HIS A 139 27.38 -10.05 -7.75
CA HIS A 139 27.72 -8.76 -8.33
C HIS A 139 27.75 -7.68 -7.25
N GLY A 140 28.81 -6.86 -7.23
CA GLY A 140 29.02 -5.82 -6.21
C GLY A 140 28.18 -4.55 -6.40
N GLU A 141 27.69 -4.27 -7.61
CA GLU A 141 26.94 -3.07 -7.96
C GLU A 141 25.47 -3.40 -8.21
N THR A 142 24.81 -3.99 -7.22
CA THR A 142 23.41 -4.36 -7.29
C THR A 142 22.50 -3.31 -6.64
N ILE A 143 21.22 -3.28 -7.08
CA ILE A 143 20.21 -2.33 -6.60
C ILE A 143 19.98 -2.45 -5.08
N VAL A 144 20.13 -3.66 -4.55
CA VAL A 144 20.04 -3.94 -3.11
C VAL A 144 21.32 -4.63 -2.67
N GLN A 145 22.05 -3.97 -1.80
CA GLN A 145 23.26 -4.57 -1.24
C GLN A 145 22.90 -5.52 -0.10
N PRO A 146 23.54 -6.69 0.03
CA PRO A 146 23.27 -7.66 1.10
C PRO A 146 23.35 -7.05 2.51
N GLU A 147 24.12 -5.97 2.68
CA GLU A 147 24.28 -5.23 3.93
C GLU A 147 22.95 -4.72 4.51
N PHE A 148 21.98 -4.35 3.65
CA PHE A 148 20.67 -3.89 4.13
C PHE A 148 19.92 -4.97 4.92
N PHE A 149 20.10 -6.23 4.55
CA PHE A 149 19.45 -7.36 5.22
C PHE A 149 20.11 -7.74 6.56
N HIS A 150 21.29 -7.21 6.85
CA HIS A 150 21.91 -7.34 8.18
C HIS A 150 21.35 -6.32 9.19
N ASN A 151 20.68 -5.25 8.71
CA ASN A 151 20.00 -4.31 9.59
C ASN A 151 18.64 -4.87 10.03
N GLY A 152 18.58 -5.45 11.22
CA GLY A 152 17.36 -6.07 11.75
C GLY A 152 16.17 -5.11 11.83
N ARG A 153 16.40 -3.81 12.12
CA ARG A 153 15.34 -2.80 12.17
C ARG A 153 14.73 -2.55 10.77
N TYR A 154 15.57 -2.48 9.77
CA TYR A 154 15.13 -2.31 8.39
C TYR A 154 14.32 -3.52 7.92
N VAL A 155 14.85 -4.72 8.11
CA VAL A 155 14.17 -5.97 7.73
C VAL A 155 12.84 -6.14 8.46
N THR A 156 12.81 -5.90 9.79
CA THR A 156 11.57 -5.93 10.57
C THR A 156 10.54 -4.94 10.04
N THR A 157 10.98 -3.71 9.70
CA THR A 157 10.07 -2.69 9.13
C THR A 157 9.52 -3.14 7.78
N LEU A 158 10.35 -3.70 6.89
CA LEU A 158 9.89 -4.24 5.61
C LEU A 158 8.89 -5.38 5.77
N LEU A 159 9.12 -6.28 6.74
CA LEU A 159 8.19 -7.38 7.04
C LEU A 159 6.84 -6.83 7.55
N VAL A 160 6.85 -5.85 8.45
CA VAL A 160 5.62 -5.18 8.90
C VAL A 160 4.90 -4.53 7.73
N VAL A 161 5.62 -3.84 6.86
CA VAL A 161 5.06 -3.23 5.65
C VAL A 161 4.44 -4.28 4.74
N LEU A 162 5.17 -5.35 4.41
CA LEU A 162 4.66 -6.42 3.55
C LEU A 162 3.37 -7.03 4.10
N VAL A 163 3.37 -7.36 5.39
CA VAL A 163 2.26 -8.02 6.05
C VAL A 163 1.05 -7.09 6.18
N VAL A 164 1.25 -5.88 6.71
CA VAL A 164 0.14 -4.98 7.02
C VAL A 164 -0.44 -4.31 5.77
N TYR A 165 0.41 -3.84 4.84
CA TYR A 165 -0.09 -3.22 3.59
C TYR A 165 -0.82 -4.23 2.68
N SER A 166 -0.56 -5.54 2.81
CA SER A 166 -1.36 -6.54 2.12
C SER A 166 -2.83 -6.51 2.53
N THR A 167 -3.18 -6.04 3.72
CA THR A 167 -4.58 -5.92 4.15
C THR A 167 -5.31 -4.73 3.53
N GLN A 168 -4.58 -3.73 3.02
CA GLN A 168 -5.13 -2.42 2.65
C GLN A 168 -6.22 -2.50 1.58
N LEU A 169 -5.91 -3.04 0.40
CA LEU A 169 -6.91 -3.20 -0.66
C LEU A 169 -7.72 -4.48 -0.52
N GLY A 170 -7.29 -5.44 0.29
CA GLY A 170 -8.10 -6.59 0.66
C GLY A 170 -9.43 -6.16 1.31
N LEU A 171 -9.38 -5.21 2.25
CA LEU A 171 -10.59 -4.64 2.85
C LEU A 171 -11.35 -3.74 1.87
N SER A 172 -10.70 -2.70 1.34
CA SER A 172 -11.40 -1.63 0.62
C SER A 172 -11.84 -2.00 -0.79
N ALA A 173 -11.09 -2.86 -1.51
CA ALA A 173 -11.38 -3.22 -2.90
C ALA A 173 -12.08 -4.57 -3.05
N VAL A 174 -11.97 -5.47 -2.07
CA VAL A 174 -12.57 -6.80 -2.16
C VAL A 174 -13.71 -6.97 -1.15
N VAL A 175 -13.41 -6.80 0.14
CA VAL A 175 -14.37 -7.12 1.20
C VAL A 175 -15.53 -6.14 1.25
N ILE A 176 -15.30 -4.82 1.26
CA ILE A 176 -16.38 -3.84 1.37
C ILE A 176 -17.31 -3.89 0.15
N PRO A 177 -16.83 -3.85 -1.11
CA PRO A 177 -17.71 -3.99 -2.27
C PRO A 177 -18.49 -5.32 -2.27
N GLY A 178 -17.83 -6.42 -1.94
CA GLY A 178 -18.46 -7.73 -1.87
C GLY A 178 -19.50 -7.83 -0.76
N ALA A 179 -19.22 -7.32 0.44
CA ALA A 179 -20.18 -7.30 1.54
C ALA A 179 -21.42 -6.45 1.20
N VAL A 180 -21.22 -5.26 0.63
CA VAL A 180 -22.33 -4.37 0.21
C VAL A 180 -23.21 -5.05 -0.82
N GLN A 181 -22.60 -5.70 -1.83
CA GLN A 181 -23.33 -6.32 -2.91
C GLN A 181 -24.01 -7.64 -2.51
N TYR A 182 -23.29 -8.52 -1.84
CA TYR A 182 -23.73 -9.89 -1.61
C TYR A 182 -24.31 -10.17 -0.22
N VAL A 183 -23.97 -9.35 0.80
CA VAL A 183 -24.50 -9.47 2.15
C VAL A 183 -25.67 -8.50 2.37
N HIS A 184 -25.48 -7.24 1.94
CA HIS A 184 -26.49 -6.19 2.15
C HIS A 184 -27.39 -5.96 0.92
N HIS A 185 -27.17 -6.67 -0.20
CA HIS A 185 -27.95 -6.57 -1.44
C HIS A 185 -28.08 -5.14 -1.98
N GLN A 186 -27.03 -4.33 -1.83
CA GLN A 186 -26.96 -2.95 -2.30
C GLN A 186 -26.05 -2.83 -3.53
N THR A 187 -26.04 -1.66 -4.16
CA THR A 187 -25.27 -1.42 -5.38
C THR A 187 -23.79 -1.17 -5.09
N LEU A 188 -22.94 -1.39 -6.10
CA LEU A 188 -21.51 -1.03 -6.02
C LEU A 188 -21.32 0.50 -5.85
N ALA A 189 -22.24 1.32 -6.36
CA ALA A 189 -22.23 2.76 -6.12
C ALA A 189 -22.35 3.07 -4.62
N THR A 190 -23.22 2.34 -3.90
CA THR A 190 -23.33 2.47 -2.44
C THR A 190 -22.01 2.10 -1.75
N ALA A 191 -21.34 1.02 -2.18
CA ALA A 191 -20.04 0.65 -1.63
C ALA A 191 -19.02 1.77 -1.79
N SER A 192 -19.00 2.43 -2.95
CA SER A 192 -18.13 3.59 -3.19
C SER A 192 -18.40 4.72 -2.21
N PHE A 193 -19.66 5.08 -1.97
CA PHE A 193 -20.01 6.13 -1.02
C PHE A 193 -19.66 5.78 0.43
N LEU A 194 -19.77 4.50 0.82
CA LEU A 194 -19.42 4.05 2.18
C LEU A 194 -17.90 4.12 2.47
N ILE A 195 -17.08 4.04 1.44
CA ILE A 195 -15.61 4.13 1.57
C ILE A 195 -15.13 5.60 1.68
N VAL A 196 -15.84 6.56 1.09
CA VAL A 196 -15.47 7.98 1.04
C VAL A 196 -15.15 8.59 2.42
N PRO A 197 -15.97 8.41 3.47
CA PRO A 197 -15.65 8.96 4.80
C PRO A 197 -14.32 8.41 5.36
N GLY A 198 -14.01 7.16 5.06
CA GLY A 198 -12.74 6.55 5.45
C GLY A 198 -11.55 7.27 4.84
N TYR A 199 -11.57 7.50 3.53
CA TYR A 199 -10.49 8.24 2.85
C TYR A 199 -10.40 9.70 3.32
N ALA A 200 -11.54 10.34 3.61
CA ALA A 200 -11.54 11.69 4.18
C ALA A 200 -10.84 11.74 5.55
N VAL A 201 -11.15 10.80 6.45
CA VAL A 201 -10.47 10.68 7.74
C VAL A 201 -8.99 10.39 7.57
N GLY A 202 -8.64 9.47 6.65
CA GLY A 202 -7.24 9.18 6.33
C GLY A 202 -6.48 10.42 5.85
N ALA A 203 -7.10 11.24 5.00
CA ALA A 203 -6.51 12.50 4.53
C ALA A 203 -6.28 13.49 5.68
N ILE A 204 -7.25 13.64 6.59
CA ILE A 204 -7.12 14.50 7.77
C ILE A 204 -6.00 14.01 8.69
N VAL A 205 -5.97 12.72 9.01
CA VAL A 205 -4.93 12.11 9.85
C VAL A 205 -3.55 12.26 9.22
N GLY A 206 -3.43 12.06 7.91
CA GLY A 206 -2.20 12.29 7.16
C GLY A 206 -1.72 13.74 7.27
N ALA A 207 -2.61 14.71 7.06
CA ALA A 207 -2.28 16.13 7.21
C ALA A 207 -1.85 16.51 8.65
N LEU A 208 -2.40 15.83 9.65
CA LEU A 208 -2.06 16.01 11.07
C LEU A 208 -0.83 15.20 11.51
N SER A 209 -0.18 14.46 10.63
CA SER A 209 0.94 13.56 10.96
C SER A 209 2.09 14.27 11.70
N GLY A 210 2.40 15.52 11.32
CA GLY A 210 3.39 16.34 12.03
C GLY A 210 2.99 16.67 13.47
N GLN A 211 1.71 16.94 13.74
CA GLN A 211 1.21 17.21 15.09
C GLN A 211 1.18 15.93 15.94
N ILE A 212 0.76 14.82 15.33
CA ILE A 212 0.81 13.49 15.97
C ILE A 212 2.25 13.13 16.32
N GLY A 213 3.19 13.38 15.41
CA GLY A 213 4.61 13.12 15.61
C GLY A 213 5.28 13.96 16.71
N LYS A 214 4.70 15.11 17.09
CA LYS A 214 5.14 15.90 18.25
C LYS A 214 4.67 15.30 19.58
N ARG A 215 3.56 14.55 19.58
CA ARG A 215 2.94 13.96 20.79
C ARG A 215 3.29 12.49 21.00
N LEU A 216 3.50 11.75 19.90
CA LEU A 216 3.76 10.32 19.93
C LEU A 216 5.14 10.02 19.37
N THR A 217 5.88 9.14 20.04
CA THR A 217 7.10 8.54 19.50
C THR A 217 6.73 7.65 18.30
N SER A 218 7.66 7.44 17.36
CA SER A 218 7.43 6.60 16.17
C SER A 218 6.90 5.21 16.57
N ARG A 219 7.47 4.57 17.61
CA ARG A 219 7.02 3.26 18.11
C ARG A 219 5.56 3.30 18.58
N ARG A 220 5.18 4.29 19.39
CA ARG A 220 3.79 4.42 19.89
C ARG A 220 2.82 4.72 18.75
N ALA A 221 3.21 5.58 17.80
CA ALA A 221 2.37 5.90 16.64
C ALA A 221 2.11 4.65 15.79
N ILE A 222 3.13 3.83 15.51
CA ILE A 222 2.99 2.59 14.75
C ILE A 222 2.08 1.60 15.50
N LEU A 223 2.31 1.36 16.79
CA LEU A 223 1.49 0.43 17.57
C LEU A 223 0.03 0.88 17.66
N THR A 224 -0.23 2.19 17.86
CA THR A 224 -1.60 2.73 17.86
C THR A 224 -2.25 2.54 16.49
N ALA A 225 -1.52 2.80 15.41
CA ALA A 225 -2.01 2.62 14.05
C ALA A 225 -2.36 1.17 13.74
N LEU A 226 -1.47 0.22 14.10
CA LEU A 226 -1.71 -1.21 13.96
C LEU A 226 -2.92 -1.67 14.80
N GLY A 227 -3.07 -1.11 16.01
CA GLY A 227 -4.23 -1.36 16.85
C GLY A 227 -5.53 -0.87 16.22
N LEU A 228 -5.55 0.33 15.61
CA LEU A 228 -6.71 0.85 14.88
C LEU A 228 -7.07 -0.04 13.68
N ILE A 229 -6.08 -0.50 12.92
CA ILE A 229 -6.28 -1.41 11.79
C ILE A 229 -6.89 -2.73 12.28
N LEU A 230 -6.32 -3.33 13.33
CA LEU A 230 -6.81 -4.58 13.91
C LEU A 230 -8.26 -4.43 14.42
N VAL A 231 -8.55 -3.37 15.19
CA VAL A 231 -9.89 -3.09 15.69
C VAL A 231 -10.89 -2.92 14.54
N ALA A 232 -10.53 -2.20 13.48
CA ALA A 232 -11.36 -2.04 12.30
C ALA A 232 -11.72 -3.38 11.66
N LEU A 233 -10.74 -4.26 11.48
CA LEU A 233 -10.93 -5.58 10.88
C LEU A 233 -11.79 -6.50 11.75
N VAL A 234 -11.52 -6.56 13.05
CA VAL A 234 -12.29 -7.37 14.01
C VAL A 234 -13.72 -6.85 14.14
N LEU A 235 -13.92 -5.54 14.25
CA LEU A 235 -15.24 -4.92 14.29
C LEU A 235 -16.07 -5.33 13.09
N THR A 236 -15.48 -5.22 11.90
CA THR A 236 -16.16 -5.61 10.66
C THR A 236 -16.43 -7.11 10.61
N ALA A 237 -15.47 -7.94 11.03
CA ALA A 237 -15.64 -9.39 11.04
C ALA A 237 -16.81 -9.86 11.91
N CYS A 238 -16.98 -9.22 13.08
CA CYS A 238 -18.04 -9.57 14.02
C CYS A 238 -19.42 -9.02 13.62
N LEU A 239 -19.48 -7.86 12.96
CA LEU A 239 -20.71 -7.11 12.76
C LEU A 239 -21.10 -6.95 11.28
N ILE A 240 -20.45 -7.66 10.36
CA ILE A 240 -20.63 -7.51 8.91
C ILE A 240 -22.09 -7.72 8.45
N SER A 241 -22.85 -8.55 9.15
CA SER A 241 -24.24 -8.85 8.83
C SER A 241 -25.25 -7.85 9.39
N GLN A 242 -24.83 -6.93 10.23
CA GLN A 242 -25.76 -6.10 10.98
C GLN A 242 -26.18 -4.85 10.19
N ASN A 243 -25.28 -3.92 9.99
CA ASN A 243 -25.59 -2.66 9.34
C ASN A 243 -24.41 -2.15 8.52
N THR A 244 -24.69 -1.54 7.38
CA THR A 244 -23.68 -0.94 6.49
C THR A 244 -22.88 0.18 7.14
N TRP A 245 -23.40 0.86 8.18
CA TRP A 245 -22.67 1.86 8.94
C TRP A 245 -21.43 1.30 9.67
N VAL A 246 -21.45 0.01 9.98
CA VAL A 246 -20.26 -0.69 10.51
C VAL A 246 -19.10 -0.62 9.54
N LEU A 247 -19.37 -0.78 8.23
CA LEU A 247 -18.36 -0.68 7.18
C LEU A 247 -17.75 0.73 7.09
N VAL A 248 -18.59 1.76 7.28
CA VAL A 248 -18.13 3.17 7.31
C VAL A 248 -17.18 3.40 8.47
N ILE A 249 -17.60 3.05 9.70
CA ILE A 249 -16.78 3.23 10.90
C ILE A 249 -15.48 2.44 10.80
N ALA A 250 -15.56 1.20 10.34
CA ALA A 250 -14.40 0.36 10.13
C ALA A 250 -13.41 1.00 9.12
N MET A 251 -13.92 1.50 7.99
CA MET A 251 -13.09 2.16 6.98
C MET A 251 -12.46 3.46 7.49
N MET A 252 -13.16 4.22 8.35
CA MET A 252 -12.60 5.41 9.01
C MET A 252 -11.42 5.05 9.93
N LEU A 253 -11.60 4.04 10.80
CA LEU A 253 -10.53 3.57 11.70
C LEU A 253 -9.35 2.98 10.92
N PHE A 254 -9.64 2.20 9.90
CA PHE A 254 -8.65 1.55 9.05
C PHE A 254 -7.79 2.56 8.28
N SER A 255 -8.41 3.52 7.60
CA SER A 255 -7.70 4.57 6.87
C SER A 255 -6.91 5.49 7.80
N ALA A 256 -7.46 5.81 8.99
CA ALA A 256 -6.73 6.56 10.01
C ALA A 256 -5.46 5.82 10.46
N GLY A 257 -5.55 4.50 10.68
CA GLY A 257 -4.40 3.66 11.02
C GLY A 257 -3.31 3.71 9.94
N PHE A 258 -3.67 3.47 8.68
CA PHE A 258 -2.71 3.54 7.56
C PHE A 258 -2.06 4.92 7.41
N ALA A 259 -2.85 5.98 7.49
CA ALA A 259 -2.34 7.34 7.40
C ALA A 259 -1.40 7.69 8.55
N MET A 260 -1.67 7.21 9.76
CA MET A 260 -0.86 7.49 10.94
C MET A 260 0.47 6.73 10.96
N MET A 261 0.54 5.50 10.38
CA MET A 261 1.76 4.69 10.45
C MET A 261 2.79 4.99 9.37
N TYR A 262 2.43 5.58 8.21
CA TYR A 262 3.31 5.73 7.06
C TYR A 262 4.60 6.48 7.39
N ALA A 263 4.50 7.73 7.85
CA ALA A 263 5.66 8.56 8.15
C ALA A 263 6.55 7.96 9.26
N PRO A 264 6.02 7.45 10.38
CA PRO A 264 6.82 6.76 11.39
C PRO A 264 7.53 5.50 10.87
N LEU A 265 6.90 4.71 9.98
CA LEU A 265 7.52 3.52 9.39
C LEU A 265 8.67 3.89 8.45
N VAL A 266 8.50 4.88 7.56
CA VAL A 266 9.58 5.37 6.70
C VAL A 266 10.77 5.83 7.55
N ASN A 267 10.54 6.66 8.56
CA ASN A 267 11.60 7.14 9.44
C ASN A 267 12.28 5.99 10.22
N THR A 268 11.52 4.97 10.63
CA THR A 268 12.09 3.81 11.31
C THR A 268 12.94 2.96 10.35
N ALA A 269 12.51 2.82 9.12
CA ALA A 269 13.22 2.06 8.08
C ALA A 269 14.61 2.66 7.78
N ILE A 270 14.70 4.00 7.71
CA ILE A 270 15.95 4.68 7.32
C ILE A 270 16.86 5.07 8.49
N ALA A 271 16.42 4.90 9.75
CA ALA A 271 17.07 5.46 10.94
C ALA A 271 18.56 5.06 11.08
N ASP A 272 18.88 3.81 10.73
CA ASP A 272 20.24 3.26 10.86
C ASP A 272 20.92 3.09 9.49
N ILE A 273 20.43 3.76 8.44
CA ILE A 273 20.95 3.65 7.08
C ILE A 273 21.78 4.90 6.75
N PRO A 274 23.01 4.74 6.24
CA PRO A 274 23.84 5.86 5.81
C PRO A 274 23.11 6.75 4.79
N ALA A 275 23.29 8.08 4.89
CA ALA A 275 22.59 9.06 4.06
C ALA A 275 22.75 8.80 2.55
N GLN A 276 23.93 8.31 2.12
CA GLN A 276 24.23 7.98 0.72
C GLN A 276 23.40 6.81 0.19
N LYS A 277 22.95 5.89 1.07
CA LYS A 277 22.19 4.67 0.74
C LYS A 277 20.69 4.82 1.00
N THR A 278 20.24 5.92 1.60
CA THR A 278 18.84 6.15 1.98
C THR A 278 17.89 6.07 0.77
N GLY A 279 18.30 6.59 -0.39
CA GLY A 279 17.49 6.53 -1.60
C GLY A 279 17.16 5.09 -2.05
N ILE A 280 18.16 4.21 -1.99
CA ILE A 280 17.99 2.78 -2.33
C ILE A 280 17.05 2.10 -1.31
N ALA A 281 17.24 2.38 -0.02
CA ALA A 281 16.41 1.83 1.05
C ALA A 281 14.94 2.25 0.90
N ILE A 282 14.66 3.51 0.58
CA ILE A 282 13.31 4.02 0.31
C ILE A 282 12.72 3.38 -0.95
N GLY A 283 13.51 3.23 -2.01
CA GLY A 283 13.08 2.55 -3.22
C GLY A 283 12.61 1.12 -2.94
N PHE A 284 13.37 0.36 -2.14
CA PHE A 284 13.00 -1.01 -1.77
C PHE A 284 11.81 -1.07 -0.78
N TYR A 285 11.70 -0.08 0.11
CA TYR A 285 10.53 0.10 0.98
C TYR A 285 9.25 0.31 0.15
N ASN A 286 9.27 1.21 -0.83
CA ASN A 286 8.13 1.45 -1.71
C ASN A 286 7.82 0.25 -2.62
N LEU A 287 8.86 -0.46 -3.11
CA LEU A 287 8.68 -1.72 -3.83
C LEU A 287 7.93 -2.74 -2.96
N THR A 288 8.27 -2.83 -1.67
CA THR A 288 7.59 -3.74 -0.72
C THR A 288 6.11 -3.37 -0.56
N ILE A 289 5.76 -2.09 -0.45
CA ILE A 289 4.36 -1.63 -0.43
C ILE A 289 3.64 -2.05 -1.71
N ASN A 290 4.25 -1.75 -2.86
CA ASN A 290 3.66 -2.02 -4.17
C ASN A 290 3.54 -3.52 -4.49
N LEU A 291 4.30 -4.38 -3.83
CA LEU A 291 4.12 -5.83 -3.86
C LEU A 291 3.02 -6.29 -2.90
N ALA A 292 3.00 -5.75 -1.68
CA ALA A 292 2.06 -6.14 -0.64
C ALA A 292 0.59 -5.93 -1.05
N ILE A 293 0.29 -4.77 -1.65
CA ILE A 293 -1.08 -4.37 -1.99
C ILE A 293 -1.74 -5.35 -2.99
N PRO A 294 -1.15 -5.70 -4.14
CA PRO A 294 -1.73 -6.68 -5.05
C PRO A 294 -1.82 -8.11 -4.47
N LEU A 295 -0.86 -8.50 -3.62
CA LEU A 295 -0.96 -9.77 -2.89
C LEU A 295 -2.22 -9.82 -2.02
N GLY A 296 -2.53 -8.72 -1.35
CA GLY A 296 -3.75 -8.60 -0.55
C GLY A 296 -5.03 -8.77 -1.35
N ILE A 297 -5.11 -8.16 -2.52
CA ILE A 297 -6.22 -8.35 -3.45
C ILE A 297 -6.30 -9.82 -3.88
N ALA A 298 -5.17 -10.41 -4.27
CA ALA A 298 -5.12 -11.77 -4.80
C ALA A 298 -5.65 -12.80 -3.80
N TYR A 299 -5.12 -12.82 -2.57
CA TYR A 299 -5.59 -13.79 -1.58
C TYR A 299 -7.01 -13.49 -1.08
N SER A 300 -7.39 -12.22 -0.92
CA SER A 300 -8.75 -11.88 -0.49
C SER A 300 -9.80 -12.28 -1.52
N SER A 301 -9.53 -12.05 -2.81
CA SER A 301 -10.39 -12.49 -3.91
C SER A 301 -10.48 -14.02 -3.97
N LYS A 302 -9.34 -14.71 -3.83
CA LYS A 302 -9.31 -16.17 -3.83
C LYS A 302 -10.09 -16.78 -2.67
N LEU A 303 -10.00 -16.19 -1.48
CA LEU A 303 -10.79 -16.61 -0.31
C LEU A 303 -12.28 -16.37 -0.54
N ALA A 304 -12.66 -15.26 -1.19
CA ALA A 304 -14.05 -14.98 -1.54
C ALA A 304 -14.62 -16.04 -2.51
N ASP A 305 -13.85 -16.38 -3.56
CA ASP A 305 -14.23 -17.42 -4.53
C ASP A 305 -14.34 -18.82 -3.90
N SER A 306 -13.43 -19.12 -2.97
CA SER A 306 -13.36 -20.43 -2.31
C SER A 306 -14.46 -20.66 -1.26
N ARG A 307 -15.23 -19.63 -0.91
CA ARG A 307 -16.32 -19.67 0.08
C ARG A 307 -15.92 -20.34 1.40
N ILE A 308 -14.73 -20.01 1.91
CA ILE A 308 -14.20 -20.60 3.14
C ILE A 308 -14.96 -20.06 4.36
N HIS A 309 -15.33 -20.94 5.27
CA HIS A 309 -15.99 -20.61 6.54
C HIS A 309 -15.08 -21.04 7.71
N LEU A 310 -14.26 -20.10 8.25
CA LEU A 310 -13.29 -20.40 9.32
C LEU A 310 -13.92 -20.56 10.70
N LEU A 311 -14.97 -19.79 11.00
CA LEU A 311 -15.60 -19.76 12.33
C LEU A 311 -16.98 -20.43 12.38
N GLY A 312 -17.28 -21.27 11.40
CA GLY A 312 -18.62 -21.84 11.27
C GLY A 312 -19.63 -20.82 10.69
N GLY A 313 -20.85 -21.21 10.55
CA GLY A 313 -21.88 -20.43 9.86
C GLY A 313 -21.98 -20.79 8.38
N THR A 314 -23.12 -20.47 7.80
CA THR A 314 -23.42 -20.73 6.40
C THR A 314 -23.76 -19.44 5.68
N GLY A 315 -23.42 -19.37 4.40
CA GLY A 315 -23.80 -18.25 3.54
C GLY A 315 -22.70 -17.22 3.32
N VAL A 316 -23.04 -16.23 2.51
CA VAL A 316 -22.09 -15.23 1.99
C VAL A 316 -21.48 -14.36 3.10
N ALA A 317 -22.26 -13.99 4.11
CA ALA A 317 -21.77 -13.20 5.23
C ALA A 317 -20.66 -13.93 6.01
N ALA A 318 -20.77 -15.24 6.20
CA ALA A 318 -19.75 -16.05 6.86
C ALA A 318 -18.44 -16.10 6.04
N THR A 319 -18.54 -16.12 4.71
CA THR A 319 -17.37 -16.03 3.82
C THR A 319 -16.62 -14.70 4.02
N TYR A 320 -17.30 -13.56 3.93
CA TYR A 320 -16.66 -12.25 4.12
C TYR A 320 -16.16 -12.02 5.55
N SER A 321 -16.88 -12.52 6.56
CA SER A 321 -16.39 -12.53 7.95
C SER A 321 -15.10 -13.34 8.08
N SER A 322 -15.01 -14.50 7.44
CA SER A 322 -13.81 -15.35 7.44
C SER A 322 -12.61 -14.64 6.79
N ILE A 323 -12.81 -13.95 5.68
CA ILE A 323 -11.77 -13.14 5.04
C ILE A 323 -11.27 -12.05 6.01
N LEU A 324 -12.18 -11.36 6.69
CA LEU A 324 -11.84 -10.32 7.67
C LEU A 324 -11.04 -10.87 8.86
N TRP A 325 -11.36 -12.09 9.32
CA TRP A 325 -10.56 -12.76 10.35
C TRP A 325 -9.15 -13.11 9.85
N VAL A 326 -9.00 -13.54 8.60
CA VAL A 326 -7.67 -13.73 8.00
C VAL A 326 -6.90 -12.41 7.97
N LEU A 327 -7.52 -11.33 7.50
CA LEU A 327 -6.91 -10.00 7.50
C LEU A 327 -6.54 -9.52 8.91
N ALA A 328 -7.40 -9.80 9.91
CA ALA A 328 -7.13 -9.47 11.30
C ALA A 328 -5.94 -10.25 11.88
N ILE A 329 -5.83 -11.54 11.55
CA ILE A 329 -4.67 -12.38 11.94
C ILE A 329 -3.39 -11.83 11.30
N ILE A 330 -3.44 -11.45 10.03
CA ILE A 330 -2.31 -10.83 9.32
C ILE A 330 -1.92 -9.51 9.99
N ALA A 331 -2.89 -8.65 10.33
CA ALA A 331 -2.61 -7.40 11.05
C ALA A 331 -2.04 -7.64 12.45
N ALA A 332 -2.56 -8.64 13.18
CA ALA A 332 -2.03 -9.05 14.48
C ALA A 332 -0.58 -9.58 14.38
N ALA A 333 -0.29 -10.38 13.34
CA ALA A 333 1.08 -10.80 13.05
C ALA A 333 2.01 -9.61 12.82
N GLY A 334 1.54 -8.57 12.13
CA GLY A 334 2.28 -7.30 11.98
C GLY A 334 2.62 -6.64 13.32
N ILE A 335 1.71 -6.68 14.30
CA ILE A 335 1.98 -6.20 15.66
C ILE A 335 3.07 -7.03 16.33
N VAL A 336 2.96 -8.36 16.27
CA VAL A 336 3.92 -9.27 16.87
C VAL A 336 5.34 -9.11 16.29
N ILE A 337 5.42 -8.94 14.95
CA ILE A 337 6.70 -8.70 14.26
C ILE A 337 7.32 -7.37 14.71
N PHE A 338 6.49 -6.36 14.99
CA PHE A 338 6.98 -5.03 15.36
C PHE A 338 7.40 -4.90 16.83
N LEU A 339 6.86 -5.72 17.76
CA LEU A 339 7.18 -5.69 19.20
C LEU A 339 8.58 -6.17 19.49
#